data_ee70dbeacab3affc9f1a93e29e82365f
#
_entry.id   ee70dbeacab3affc9f1a93e29e82365f
#
_cell.length_a   1.000
_cell.length_b   1.000
_cell.length_c   1.000
_cell.angle_alpha   90.00
_cell.angle_beta   90.00
_cell.angle_gamma   90.00
#
_symmetry.space_group_name_H-M   'P 1'
#
loop_
_entity.id
_entity.type
_entity.pdbx_description
1 polymer ?
#
loop_
_entity_poly.entity_id
_entity_poly.type
_entity_poly.pdbx_seq_one_letter_code
_entity_poly.pdbx_strand_id
1 'polypeptide(L)'
;MSDGHPTADPTRDTRDVPAAINRLRDEVDDLQHLAAEKKKPWYKTMSNLTSVAALVFAVGTGSYSLWANATHDAQAKHDSLIKILQDIMSLRLEGSNSKLNAMAPEQRAEVGPLLNTKRVVLLAAARSIVRDIAPRVTSAEYNVLAMESASDSDFRQAEKYYLLAYGVSEPGLSRAVALRNLGVFYMSQTPFKNFESGRKYFKMSADEVRDAVDPYSRYTLALTLQTWGLNELASGSPEKAQPLIDEARTTYRAMPDWFPQGRWGLDDLERSLGYFPGSNQKTR
;
A
#
# COMPACT_ATOMS: atom_id res chain seq x y z
N MET A 1 4.94 33.21 -38.36
CA MET A 1 3.87 32.37 -37.85
C MET A 1 4.17 32.12 -36.40
N SER A 2 3.45 32.84 -35.54
CA SER A 2 3.70 32.89 -34.10
C SER A 2 2.57 32.11 -33.42
N ASP A 3 2.92 30.92 -32.86
CA ASP A 3 1.96 30.10 -32.13
C ASP A 3 1.86 30.61 -30.70
N GLY A 4 0.75 31.34 -30.44
CA GLY A 4 0.40 31.77 -29.09
C GLY A 4 -0.12 30.59 -28.26
N HIS A 5 0.64 30.17 -27.25
CA HIS A 5 0.15 29.32 -26.18
C HIS A 5 -0.87 30.11 -25.33
N PRO A 6 -2.06 29.56 -25.04
CA PRO A 6 -2.95 30.17 -24.08
C PRO A 6 -2.37 29.95 -22.66
N THR A 7 -1.99 31.07 -22.04
CA THR A 7 -1.67 31.10 -20.60
C THR A 7 -2.96 30.84 -19.83
N ALA A 8 -3.01 29.71 -19.11
CA ALA A 8 -4.10 29.42 -18.18
C ALA A 8 -4.11 30.48 -17.07
N ASP A 9 -5.21 31.20 -16.94
CA ASP A 9 -5.45 32.20 -15.90
C ASP A 9 -5.63 31.49 -14.55
N PRO A 10 -4.72 31.62 -13.59
CA PRO A 10 -4.80 30.93 -12.29
C PRO A 10 -5.89 31.49 -11.38
N THR A 11 -6.60 32.56 -11.78
CA THR A 11 -7.59 33.22 -10.93
C THR A 11 -9.02 32.67 -11.10
N ARG A 12 -9.25 31.77 -12.06
CA ARG A 12 -10.59 31.31 -12.41
C ARG A 12 -11.14 30.19 -11.53
N ASP A 13 -10.27 29.46 -10.84
CA ASP A 13 -10.64 28.22 -10.12
C ASP A 13 -11.00 28.43 -8.65
N THR A 14 -10.70 29.61 -8.10
CA THR A 14 -10.92 29.87 -6.66
C THR A 14 -12.33 30.38 -6.31
N ARG A 15 -13.12 30.80 -7.29
CA ARG A 15 -14.48 31.35 -7.05
C ARG A 15 -15.54 30.27 -6.85
N ASP A 16 -15.29 29.05 -7.33
CA ASP A 16 -16.30 27.97 -7.30
C ASP A 16 -16.26 27.12 -6.02
N VAL A 17 -15.21 27.22 -5.22
CA VAL A 17 -15.04 26.41 -4.01
C VAL A 17 -16.06 26.76 -2.92
N PRO A 18 -16.35 28.05 -2.62
CA PRO A 18 -17.44 28.38 -1.70
C PRO A 18 -18.81 27.90 -2.15
N ALA A 19 -19.06 27.94 -3.47
CA ALA A 19 -20.31 27.45 -4.05
C ALA A 19 -20.43 25.92 -3.96
N ALA A 20 -19.33 25.19 -4.15
CA ALA A 20 -19.29 23.74 -3.98
C ALA A 20 -19.46 23.31 -2.51
N ILE A 21 -18.89 24.06 -1.58
CA ILE A 21 -19.08 23.83 -0.12
C ILE A 21 -20.53 24.09 0.29
N ASN A 22 -21.14 25.15 -0.23
CA ASN A 22 -22.54 25.43 0.07
C ASN A 22 -23.48 24.37 -0.52
N ARG A 23 -23.24 23.89 -1.75
CA ARG A 23 -24.00 22.76 -2.32
C ARG A 23 -23.90 21.49 -1.50
N LEU A 24 -22.70 21.15 -1.06
CA LEU A 24 -22.49 19.98 -0.18
C LEU A 24 -23.18 20.15 1.17
N ARG A 25 -23.25 21.36 1.70
CA ARG A 25 -23.98 21.66 2.95
C ARG A 25 -25.48 21.47 2.74
N ASP A 26 -26.02 21.99 1.64
CA ASP A 26 -27.44 21.87 1.30
C ASP A 26 -27.83 20.41 1.06
N GLU A 27 -26.98 19.60 0.36
CA GLU A 27 -27.20 18.16 0.17
C GLU A 27 -27.17 17.39 1.50
N VAL A 28 -26.30 17.76 2.44
CA VAL A 28 -26.25 17.14 3.78
C VAL A 28 -27.49 17.49 4.60
N ASP A 29 -27.97 18.71 4.52
CA ASP A 29 -29.19 19.14 5.21
C ASP A 29 -30.44 18.46 4.62
N ASP A 30 -30.51 18.28 3.28
CA ASP A 30 -31.58 17.53 2.60
C ASP A 30 -31.56 16.03 3.00
N LEU A 31 -30.38 15.42 3.11
CA LEU A 31 -30.23 14.03 3.57
C LEU A 31 -30.64 13.89 5.04
N GLN A 32 -30.39 14.88 5.90
CA GLN A 32 -30.85 14.88 7.28
C GLN A 32 -32.37 15.02 7.38
N HIS A 33 -33.00 15.84 6.52
CA HIS A 33 -34.46 15.95 6.42
C HIS A 33 -35.12 14.65 5.95
N LEU A 34 -34.57 13.98 4.93
CA LEU A 34 -35.07 12.70 4.44
C LEU A 34 -34.93 11.57 5.47
N ALA A 35 -33.92 11.63 6.33
CA ALA A 35 -33.74 10.69 7.43
C ALA A 35 -34.76 10.88 8.56
N ALA A 36 -35.24 12.11 8.77
CA ALA A 36 -36.22 12.44 9.79
C ALA A 36 -37.65 11.97 9.45
N GLU A 37 -38.01 11.82 8.16
CA GLU A 37 -39.37 11.43 7.73
C GLU A 37 -39.67 9.93 7.78
N LYS A 38 -38.67 9.05 7.82
CA LYS A 38 -38.90 7.59 7.90
C LYS A 38 -38.92 7.10 9.34
N LYS A 39 -40.11 6.94 9.92
CA LYS A 39 -40.37 6.28 11.23
C LYS A 39 -40.03 4.78 11.21
N LYS A 40 -38.76 4.41 11.01
CA LYS A 40 -38.22 3.10 11.38
C LYS A 40 -37.19 3.28 12.47
N PRO A 41 -36.98 2.31 13.38
CA PRO A 41 -36.11 2.51 14.54
C PRO A 41 -34.71 2.92 14.06
N TRP A 42 -34.47 4.16 14.11
CA TRP A 42 -33.39 4.94 13.50
C TRP A 42 -31.99 4.58 14.01
N TYR A 43 -31.91 4.01 15.21
CA TYR A 43 -30.64 3.62 15.82
C TYR A 43 -29.91 2.46 15.09
N LYS A 44 -30.62 1.68 14.25
CA LYS A 44 -29.98 0.65 13.39
C LYS A 44 -29.45 1.20 12.06
N THR A 45 -29.97 2.34 11.61
CA THR A 45 -29.54 2.99 10.35
C THR A 45 -28.58 4.16 10.60
N MET A 46 -28.58 4.72 11.81
CA MET A 46 -27.76 5.90 12.13
C MET A 46 -26.28 5.59 12.25
N SER A 47 -25.88 4.37 12.65
CA SER A 47 -24.48 3.97 12.66
C SER A 47 -23.84 4.08 11.26
N ASN A 48 -24.61 3.76 10.21
CA ASN A 48 -24.12 3.81 8.85
C ASN A 48 -24.16 5.23 8.24
N LEU A 49 -25.21 6.00 8.58
CA LEU A 49 -25.36 7.38 8.07
C LEU A 49 -24.38 8.35 8.74
N THR A 50 -24.18 8.22 10.06
CA THR A 50 -23.16 9.00 10.80
C THR A 50 -21.75 8.63 10.39
N SER A 51 -21.49 7.36 10.04
CA SER A 51 -20.19 6.94 9.52
C SER A 51 -19.93 7.49 8.11
N VAL A 52 -20.94 7.53 7.24
CA VAL A 52 -20.83 8.12 5.90
C VAL A 52 -20.75 9.65 5.98
N ALA A 53 -21.56 10.30 6.81
CA ALA A 53 -21.49 11.73 7.04
C ALA A 53 -20.15 12.14 7.70
N ALA A 54 -19.66 11.37 8.68
CA ALA A 54 -18.34 11.58 9.27
C ALA A 54 -17.21 11.35 8.26
N LEU A 55 -17.36 10.39 7.33
CA LEU A 55 -16.41 10.14 6.25
C LEU A 55 -16.40 11.34 5.27
N VAL A 56 -17.58 11.79 4.82
CA VAL A 56 -17.71 12.93 3.91
C VAL A 56 -17.19 14.21 4.58
N PHE A 57 -17.46 14.39 5.88
CA PHE A 57 -16.94 15.53 6.67
C PHE A 57 -15.43 15.42 6.91
N ALA A 58 -14.91 14.23 7.21
CA ALA A 58 -13.46 14.01 7.36
C ALA A 58 -12.71 14.20 6.04
N VAL A 59 -13.31 13.79 4.91
CA VAL A 59 -12.76 14.02 3.56
C VAL A 59 -12.91 15.50 3.17
N GLY A 60 -14.04 16.12 3.44
CA GLY A 60 -14.29 17.54 3.15
C GLY A 60 -13.37 18.45 3.96
N THR A 61 -13.27 18.24 5.26
CA THR A 61 -12.41 19.05 6.15
C THR A 61 -10.93 18.72 5.94
N GLY A 62 -10.57 17.46 5.67
CA GLY A 62 -9.21 17.06 5.31
C GLY A 62 -8.77 17.69 3.98
N SER A 63 -9.62 17.64 2.96
CA SER A 63 -9.35 18.25 1.66
C SER A 63 -9.29 19.79 1.74
N TYR A 64 -10.15 20.40 2.56
CA TYR A 64 -10.14 21.85 2.77
C TYR A 64 -8.89 22.32 3.54
N SER A 65 -8.49 21.60 4.59
CA SER A 65 -7.24 21.91 5.30
C SER A 65 -6.01 21.69 4.42
N LEU A 66 -6.02 20.66 3.57
CA LEU A 66 -4.97 20.40 2.59
C LEU A 66 -4.92 21.51 1.52
N TRP A 67 -6.08 21.99 1.08
CA TRP A 67 -6.18 23.06 0.10
C TRP A 67 -5.80 24.43 0.68
N ALA A 68 -6.27 24.79 1.88
CA ALA A 68 -5.94 26.05 2.54
C ALA A 68 -4.44 26.17 2.87
N ASN A 69 -3.77 25.05 3.16
CA ASN A 69 -2.34 25.00 3.38
C ASN A 69 -1.52 24.80 2.08
N ALA A 70 -2.17 24.52 0.95
CA ALA A 70 -1.52 24.25 -0.34
C ALA A 70 -0.66 25.42 -0.86
N THR A 71 -0.91 26.63 -0.37
CA THR A 71 -0.16 27.83 -0.78
C THR A 71 1.14 28.03 0.01
N HIS A 72 1.37 27.32 1.12
CA HIS A 72 2.49 27.65 1.99
C HIS A 72 3.50 26.57 2.32
N ASP A 73 3.25 25.28 2.16
CA ASP A 73 4.31 24.34 2.53
C ASP A 73 4.20 22.94 1.88
N ALA A 74 5.16 22.61 1.02
CA ALA A 74 5.34 21.26 0.50
C ALA A 74 5.64 20.25 1.64
N GLN A 75 6.11 20.73 2.80
CA GLN A 75 6.30 19.93 3.99
C GLN A 75 4.94 19.53 4.60
N ALA A 76 4.00 20.47 4.72
CA ALA A 76 2.66 20.18 5.25
C ALA A 76 1.92 19.15 4.37
N LYS A 77 2.10 19.23 3.04
CA LYS A 77 1.58 18.22 2.12
C LYS A 77 2.24 16.85 2.34
N HIS A 78 3.55 16.82 2.56
CA HIS A 78 4.28 15.59 2.82
C HIS A 78 3.84 14.95 4.15
N ASP A 79 3.71 15.74 5.22
CA ASP A 79 3.20 15.26 6.52
C ASP A 79 1.76 14.72 6.39
N SER A 80 0.95 15.39 5.58
CA SER A 80 -0.41 14.92 5.25
C SER A 80 -0.39 13.59 4.48
N LEU A 81 0.53 13.42 3.53
CA LEU A 81 0.73 12.16 2.81
C LEU A 81 1.10 11.03 3.79
N ILE A 82 2.07 11.26 4.67
CA ILE A 82 2.49 10.28 5.68
C ILE A 82 1.29 9.85 6.52
N LYS A 83 0.51 10.81 7.02
CA LYS A 83 -0.69 10.52 7.82
C LYS A 83 -1.71 9.68 7.06
N ILE A 84 -2.00 10.04 5.80
CA ILE A 84 -2.94 9.28 4.96
C ILE A 84 -2.42 7.86 4.73
N LEU A 85 -1.13 7.67 4.46
CA LEU A 85 -0.55 6.34 4.27
C LEU A 85 -0.59 5.51 5.55
N GLN A 86 -0.36 6.12 6.72
CA GLN A 86 -0.53 5.47 8.03
C GLN A 86 -1.98 5.04 8.25
N ASP A 87 -2.94 5.89 7.94
CA ASP A 87 -4.37 5.57 8.04
C ASP A 87 -4.76 4.41 7.11
N ILE A 88 -4.25 4.38 5.87
CA ILE A 88 -4.44 3.26 4.93
C ILE A 88 -3.88 1.96 5.51
N MET A 89 -2.66 2.00 6.04
CA MET A 89 -2.03 0.82 6.64
C MET A 89 -2.78 0.33 7.89
N SER A 90 -3.28 1.24 8.71
CA SER A 90 -4.13 0.91 9.87
C SER A 90 -5.42 0.22 9.45
N LEU A 91 -6.10 0.73 8.42
CA LEU A 91 -7.30 0.09 7.87
C LEU A 91 -7.03 -1.32 7.33
N ARG A 92 -5.86 -1.53 6.72
CA ARG A 92 -5.45 -2.85 6.24
C ARG A 92 -5.24 -3.82 7.41
N LEU A 93 -4.60 -3.36 8.48
CA LEU A 93 -4.42 -4.15 9.70
C LEU A 93 -5.77 -4.44 10.37
N GLU A 94 -6.67 -3.49 10.43
CA GLU A 94 -8.03 -3.70 10.96
C GLU A 94 -8.79 -4.72 10.12
N GLY A 95 -8.70 -4.64 8.78
CA GLY A 95 -9.32 -5.59 7.86
C GLY A 95 -8.73 -7.00 7.91
N SER A 96 -7.46 -7.14 8.29
CA SER A 96 -6.77 -8.44 8.43
C SER A 96 -6.88 -9.04 9.84
N ASN A 97 -7.30 -8.26 10.82
CA ASN A 97 -7.30 -8.66 12.22
C ASN A 97 -8.35 -9.75 12.54
N SER A 98 -7.99 -10.55 13.53
CA SER A 98 -8.88 -11.54 14.16
C SER A 98 -10.25 -10.99 14.60
N LYS A 99 -10.34 -9.67 14.85
CA LYS A 99 -11.60 -8.98 15.17
C LYS A 99 -12.61 -9.06 14.03
N LEU A 100 -12.21 -8.78 12.78
CA LEU A 100 -13.10 -8.90 11.63
C LEU A 100 -13.49 -10.36 11.39
N ASN A 101 -12.55 -11.28 11.60
CA ASN A 101 -12.80 -12.72 11.47
C ASN A 101 -13.69 -13.27 12.59
N ALA A 102 -13.69 -12.63 13.76
CA ALA A 102 -14.57 -12.98 14.91
C ALA A 102 -15.98 -12.37 14.82
N MET A 103 -16.22 -11.45 13.88
CA MET A 103 -17.55 -10.86 13.66
C MET A 103 -18.50 -11.86 13.00
N ALA A 104 -19.80 -11.75 13.29
CA ALA A 104 -20.83 -12.48 12.58
C ALA A 104 -20.78 -12.15 11.07
N PRO A 105 -21.12 -13.10 10.17
CA PRO A 105 -21.06 -12.90 8.72
C PRO A 105 -21.80 -11.65 8.25
N GLU A 106 -22.96 -11.34 8.86
CA GLU A 106 -23.80 -10.19 8.54
C GLU A 106 -23.07 -8.87 8.88
N GLN A 107 -22.44 -8.79 10.06
CA GLN A 107 -21.66 -7.62 10.49
C GLN A 107 -20.43 -7.43 9.61
N ARG A 108 -19.77 -8.54 9.21
CA ARG A 108 -18.61 -8.49 8.32
C ARG A 108 -19.00 -7.98 6.93
N ALA A 109 -20.17 -8.38 6.43
CA ALA A 109 -20.71 -7.92 5.15
C ALA A 109 -21.00 -6.41 5.14
N GLU A 110 -21.32 -5.82 6.29
CA GLU A 110 -21.54 -4.37 6.42
C GLU A 110 -20.23 -3.59 6.60
N VAL A 111 -19.33 -4.09 7.44
CA VAL A 111 -18.08 -3.37 7.80
C VAL A 111 -17.06 -3.41 6.67
N GLY A 112 -16.93 -4.52 5.97
CA GLY A 112 -15.95 -4.71 4.90
C GLY A 112 -16.03 -3.66 3.80
N PRO A 113 -17.20 -3.41 3.20
CA PRO A 113 -17.37 -2.36 2.18
C PRO A 113 -17.05 -0.96 2.70
N LEU A 114 -17.36 -0.64 3.95
CA LEU A 114 -17.06 0.66 4.55
C LEU A 114 -15.56 0.89 4.68
N LEU A 115 -14.82 -0.10 5.20
CA LEU A 115 -13.36 -0.04 5.29
C LEU A 115 -12.73 0.11 3.90
N ASN A 116 -13.24 -0.63 2.91
CA ASN A 116 -12.75 -0.54 1.55
C ASN A 116 -13.04 0.84 0.93
N THR A 117 -14.24 1.40 1.11
CA THR A 117 -14.60 2.73 0.63
C THR A 117 -13.67 3.80 1.24
N LYS A 118 -13.45 3.74 2.56
CA LYS A 118 -12.53 4.65 3.25
C LYS A 118 -11.12 4.54 2.67
N ARG A 119 -10.64 3.33 2.43
CA ARG A 119 -9.31 3.07 1.84
C ARG A 119 -9.19 3.69 0.44
N VAL A 120 -10.20 3.50 -0.43
CA VAL A 120 -10.21 4.04 -1.80
C VAL A 120 -10.15 5.57 -1.79
N VAL A 121 -10.92 6.22 -0.91
CA VAL A 121 -10.92 7.68 -0.76
C VAL A 121 -9.56 8.20 -0.29
N LEU A 122 -8.98 7.57 0.73
CA LEU A 122 -7.65 7.93 1.22
C LEU A 122 -6.58 7.75 0.13
N LEU A 123 -6.65 6.67 -0.64
CA LEU A 123 -5.73 6.42 -1.74
C LEU A 123 -5.85 7.49 -2.84
N ALA A 124 -7.06 7.91 -3.16
CA ALA A 124 -7.29 8.99 -4.13
C ALA A 124 -6.69 10.33 -3.62
N ALA A 125 -6.87 10.65 -2.33
CA ALA A 125 -6.26 11.83 -1.70
C ALA A 125 -4.72 11.74 -1.72
N ALA A 126 -4.14 10.60 -1.36
CA ALA A 126 -2.69 10.38 -1.42
C ALA A 126 -2.15 10.59 -2.84
N ARG A 127 -2.80 10.02 -3.86
CA ARG A 127 -2.43 10.18 -5.27
C ARG A 127 -2.46 11.64 -5.73
N SER A 128 -3.40 12.44 -5.22
CA SER A 128 -3.47 13.88 -5.51
C SER A 128 -2.27 14.62 -4.92
N ILE A 129 -1.97 14.37 -3.64
CA ILE A 129 -0.82 14.99 -2.96
C ILE A 129 0.49 14.62 -3.66
N VAL A 130 0.69 13.35 -3.99
CA VAL A 130 1.92 12.87 -4.63
C VAL A 130 2.21 13.58 -5.95
N ARG A 131 1.18 13.93 -6.73
CA ARG A 131 1.39 14.71 -7.97
C ARG A 131 2.04 16.07 -7.72
N ASP A 132 1.69 16.70 -6.59
CA ASP A 132 2.17 18.04 -6.24
C ASP A 132 3.58 18.02 -5.63
N ILE A 133 3.93 16.93 -4.91
CA ILE A 133 5.19 16.85 -4.15
C ILE A 133 6.12 15.73 -4.63
N ALA A 134 5.95 15.22 -5.84
CA ALA A 134 6.69 14.06 -6.38
C ALA A 134 8.20 14.04 -6.06
N PRO A 135 8.96 15.14 -6.13
CA PRO A 135 10.39 15.14 -5.81
C PRO A 135 10.72 14.87 -4.33
N ARG A 136 9.73 14.94 -3.44
CA ARG A 136 9.90 14.74 -1.98
C ARG A 136 9.37 13.40 -1.49
N VAL A 137 8.69 12.65 -2.37
CA VAL A 137 8.10 11.36 -2.02
C VAL A 137 9.21 10.30 -1.94
N THR A 138 9.26 9.60 -0.83
CA THR A 138 10.28 8.59 -0.54
C THR A 138 9.98 7.26 -1.25
N SER A 139 10.98 6.40 -1.35
CA SER A 139 10.83 5.03 -1.85
C SER A 139 9.81 4.23 -1.06
N ALA A 140 9.78 4.38 0.28
CA ALA A 140 8.83 3.68 1.14
C ALA A 140 7.38 4.11 0.84
N GLU A 141 7.12 5.39 0.69
CA GLU A 141 5.80 5.93 0.38
C GLU A 141 5.30 5.49 -1.00
N TYR A 142 6.18 5.53 -2.02
CA TYR A 142 5.85 4.98 -3.34
C TYR A 142 5.55 3.48 -3.28
N ASN A 143 6.28 2.70 -2.47
CA ASN A 143 5.99 1.27 -2.30
C ASN A 143 4.61 1.02 -1.68
N VAL A 144 4.20 1.80 -0.68
CA VAL A 144 2.83 1.71 -0.10
C VAL A 144 1.78 2.02 -1.17
N LEU A 145 1.95 3.11 -1.92
CA LEU A 145 1.03 3.49 -3.00
C LEU A 145 0.95 2.43 -4.10
N ALA A 146 2.08 1.81 -4.45
CA ALA A 146 2.13 0.73 -5.42
C ALA A 146 1.35 -0.50 -4.94
N MET A 147 1.59 -0.91 -3.70
CA MET A 147 0.91 -2.05 -3.08
C MET A 147 -0.61 -1.83 -2.99
N GLU A 148 -1.05 -0.63 -2.61
CA GLU A 148 -2.47 -0.28 -2.55
C GLU A 148 -3.10 -0.20 -3.94
N SER A 149 -2.38 0.34 -4.93
CA SER A 149 -2.85 0.35 -6.31
C SER A 149 -3.00 -1.06 -6.88
N ALA A 150 -2.07 -1.96 -6.58
CA ALA A 150 -2.16 -3.37 -6.98
C ALA A 150 -3.36 -4.08 -6.32
N SER A 151 -3.63 -3.77 -5.05
CA SER A 151 -4.79 -4.30 -4.31
C SER A 151 -6.13 -3.83 -4.90
N ASP A 152 -6.15 -2.64 -5.51
CA ASP A 152 -7.31 -2.12 -6.25
C ASP A 152 -7.37 -2.59 -7.71
N SER A 153 -6.48 -3.51 -8.10
CA SER A 153 -6.33 -3.98 -9.49
C SER A 153 -5.93 -2.89 -10.50
N ASP A 154 -5.46 -1.73 -10.04
CA ASP A 154 -4.85 -0.68 -10.86
C ASP A 154 -3.37 -1.01 -11.08
N PHE A 155 -3.12 -2.11 -11.80
CA PHE A 155 -1.78 -2.67 -11.99
C PHE A 155 -0.85 -1.73 -12.77
N ARG A 156 -1.39 -0.90 -13.67
CA ARG A 156 -0.60 0.11 -14.39
C ARG A 156 -0.05 1.17 -13.45
N GLN A 157 -0.88 1.65 -12.54
CA GLN A 157 -0.45 2.64 -11.56
C GLN A 157 0.47 2.01 -10.51
N ALA A 158 0.22 0.75 -10.14
CA ALA A 158 1.10 -0.02 -9.25
C ALA A 158 2.51 -0.14 -9.83
N GLU A 159 2.64 -0.58 -11.08
CA GLU A 159 3.93 -0.68 -11.79
C GLU A 159 4.66 0.68 -11.78
N LYS A 160 3.95 1.75 -12.16
CA LYS A 160 4.52 3.11 -12.16
C LYS A 160 5.08 3.48 -10.79
N TYR A 161 4.34 3.24 -9.71
CA TYR A 161 4.79 3.58 -8.37
C TYR A 161 5.94 2.68 -7.90
N TYR A 162 5.95 1.39 -8.22
CA TYR A 162 7.11 0.53 -7.92
C TYR A 162 8.37 1.00 -8.65
N LEU A 163 8.27 1.41 -9.91
CA LEU A 163 9.39 1.96 -10.66
C LEU A 163 9.86 3.30 -10.09
N LEU A 164 8.95 4.16 -9.64
CA LEU A 164 9.30 5.41 -8.95
C LEU A 164 9.99 5.11 -7.61
N ALA A 165 9.49 4.15 -6.83
CA ALA A 165 10.11 3.71 -5.58
C ALA A 165 11.57 3.28 -5.80
N TYR A 166 11.82 2.49 -6.84
CA TYR A 166 13.17 2.10 -7.24
C TYR A 166 14.01 3.31 -7.67
N GLY A 167 13.45 4.19 -8.50
CA GLY A 167 14.16 5.35 -9.04
C GLY A 167 14.62 6.36 -7.97
N VAL A 168 13.87 6.51 -6.87
CA VAL A 168 14.22 7.43 -5.77
C VAL A 168 14.91 6.73 -4.59
N SER A 169 15.10 5.41 -4.64
CA SER A 169 15.73 4.66 -3.56
C SER A 169 17.24 4.89 -3.53
N GLU A 170 17.77 5.07 -2.32
CA GLU A 170 19.21 5.05 -2.10
C GLU A 170 19.77 3.64 -2.23
N PRO A 171 21.03 3.48 -2.70
CA PRO A 171 21.72 2.19 -2.74
C PRO A 171 21.69 1.46 -1.38
N GLY A 172 21.72 0.14 -1.43
CA GLY A 172 21.66 -0.70 -0.26
C GLY A 172 20.23 -1.06 0.16
N LEU A 173 19.91 -0.95 1.45
CA LEU A 173 18.68 -1.50 2.05
C LEU A 173 17.39 -0.98 1.37
N SER A 174 17.29 0.33 1.16
CA SER A 174 16.11 0.95 0.55
C SER A 174 15.89 0.44 -0.87
N ARG A 175 16.96 0.38 -1.66
CA ARG A 175 16.91 -0.10 -3.04
C ARG A 175 16.60 -1.60 -3.11
N ALA A 176 17.18 -2.39 -2.22
CA ALA A 176 16.88 -3.82 -2.13
C ALA A 176 15.39 -4.07 -1.89
N VAL A 177 14.76 -3.33 -0.96
CA VAL A 177 13.33 -3.43 -0.69
C VAL A 177 12.49 -3.07 -1.92
N ALA A 178 12.81 -1.96 -2.60
CA ALA A 178 12.08 -1.53 -3.80
C ALA A 178 12.19 -2.56 -4.94
N LEU A 179 13.38 -3.10 -5.15
CA LEU A 179 13.64 -4.14 -6.16
C LEU A 179 12.93 -5.45 -5.82
N ARG A 180 12.92 -5.88 -4.55
CA ARG A 180 12.15 -7.05 -4.12
C ARG A 180 10.66 -6.90 -4.43
N ASN A 181 10.09 -5.73 -4.15
CA ASN A 181 8.68 -5.46 -4.40
C ASN A 181 8.35 -5.48 -5.91
N LEU A 182 9.24 -4.98 -6.77
CA LEU A 182 9.14 -5.16 -8.23
C LEU A 182 9.20 -6.64 -8.61
N GLY A 183 10.09 -7.41 -8.00
CA GLY A 183 10.18 -8.86 -8.20
C GLY A 183 8.85 -9.55 -7.90
N VAL A 184 8.25 -9.26 -6.75
CA VAL A 184 6.94 -9.77 -6.34
C VAL A 184 5.87 -9.37 -7.37
N PHE A 185 5.82 -8.10 -7.74
CA PHE A 185 4.81 -7.59 -8.67
C PHE A 185 4.83 -8.33 -10.01
N TYR A 186 6.00 -8.52 -10.61
CA TYR A 186 6.12 -9.22 -11.90
C TYR A 186 5.96 -10.74 -11.80
N MET A 187 6.14 -11.35 -10.62
CA MET A 187 5.87 -12.79 -10.43
C MET A 187 4.41 -13.05 -10.00
N SER A 188 3.67 -12.04 -9.59
CA SER A 188 2.27 -12.17 -9.17
C SER A 188 1.34 -12.49 -10.35
N GLN A 189 0.16 -13.07 -10.02
CA GLN A 189 -0.89 -13.39 -11.00
C GLN A 189 -1.65 -12.14 -11.45
N THR A 190 -0.97 -11.25 -12.16
CA THR A 190 -1.50 -10.00 -12.71
C THR A 190 -1.38 -9.99 -14.23
N PRO A 191 -2.06 -9.08 -14.95
CA PRO A 191 -1.85 -8.90 -16.39
C PRO A 191 -0.42 -8.49 -16.76
N PHE A 192 0.37 -8.03 -15.79
CA PHE A 192 1.79 -7.63 -15.95
C PHE A 192 2.77 -8.75 -15.61
N LYS A 193 2.27 -9.97 -15.38
CA LYS A 193 3.09 -11.11 -15.00
C LYS A 193 4.20 -11.36 -16.02
N ASN A 194 5.44 -11.32 -15.54
CA ASN A 194 6.65 -11.57 -16.31
C ASN A 194 7.72 -12.18 -15.40
N PHE A 195 7.85 -13.50 -15.46
CA PHE A 195 8.80 -14.23 -14.61
C PHE A 195 10.26 -13.84 -14.82
N GLU A 196 10.65 -13.50 -16.04
CA GLU A 196 12.03 -13.09 -16.34
C GLU A 196 12.33 -11.74 -15.65
N SER A 197 11.46 -10.76 -15.82
CA SER A 197 11.57 -9.48 -15.14
C SER A 197 11.55 -9.65 -13.61
N GLY A 198 10.65 -10.49 -13.09
CA GLY A 198 10.55 -10.75 -11.67
C GLY A 198 11.86 -11.32 -11.10
N ARG A 199 12.44 -12.35 -11.75
CA ARG A 199 13.73 -12.94 -11.37
C ARG A 199 14.87 -11.93 -11.44
N LYS A 200 14.90 -11.10 -12.49
CA LYS A 200 15.90 -10.03 -12.63
C LYS A 200 15.85 -9.08 -11.44
N TYR A 201 14.67 -8.60 -11.06
CA TYR A 201 14.53 -7.68 -9.95
C TYR A 201 14.85 -8.31 -8.59
N PHE A 202 14.46 -9.58 -8.37
CA PHE A 202 14.87 -10.30 -7.17
C PHE A 202 16.38 -10.48 -7.09
N LYS A 203 17.03 -10.83 -8.20
CA LYS A 203 18.49 -10.94 -8.24
C LYS A 203 19.15 -9.61 -7.91
N MET A 204 18.72 -8.53 -8.54
CA MET A 204 19.23 -7.16 -8.24
C MET A 204 19.01 -6.80 -6.78
N SER A 205 17.87 -7.14 -6.19
CA SER A 205 17.58 -6.91 -4.77
C SER A 205 18.55 -7.66 -3.85
N ALA A 206 18.82 -8.92 -4.14
CA ALA A 206 19.77 -9.71 -3.36
C ALA A 206 21.20 -9.14 -3.49
N ASP A 207 21.60 -8.77 -4.71
CA ASP A 207 22.94 -8.25 -4.99
C ASP A 207 23.20 -6.92 -4.26
N GLU A 208 22.20 -6.06 -4.07
CA GLU A 208 22.32 -4.77 -3.33
C GLU A 208 22.79 -4.94 -1.87
N VAL A 209 22.51 -6.08 -1.26
CA VAL A 209 22.77 -6.31 0.18
C VAL A 209 23.59 -7.58 0.45
N ARG A 210 24.06 -8.26 -0.59
CA ARG A 210 24.75 -9.56 -0.46
C ARG A 210 26.02 -9.48 0.35
N ASP A 211 26.82 -8.44 0.14
CA ASP A 211 28.13 -8.26 0.79
C ASP A 211 28.04 -7.48 2.11
N ALA A 212 26.82 -7.06 2.48
CA ALA A 212 26.62 -6.33 3.72
C ALA A 212 26.74 -7.24 4.93
N VAL A 213 27.40 -6.74 5.97
CA VAL A 213 27.66 -7.49 7.21
C VAL A 213 26.68 -7.16 8.33
N ASP A 214 25.97 -6.04 8.24
CA ASP A 214 25.01 -5.62 9.25
C ASP A 214 23.76 -6.52 9.28
N PRO A 215 23.14 -6.74 10.45
CA PRO A 215 22.03 -7.68 10.60
C PRO A 215 20.79 -7.30 9.79
N TYR A 216 20.52 -6.01 9.58
CA TYR A 216 19.33 -5.56 8.84
C TYR A 216 19.46 -5.86 7.35
N SER A 217 20.62 -5.62 6.76
CA SER A 217 20.93 -5.96 5.38
C SER A 217 20.91 -7.47 5.17
N ARG A 218 21.48 -8.24 6.07
CA ARG A 218 21.43 -9.72 6.04
C ARG A 218 20.00 -10.24 6.16
N TYR A 219 19.19 -9.64 7.03
CA TYR A 219 17.76 -9.96 7.13
C TYR A 219 17.02 -9.66 5.82
N THR A 220 17.31 -8.51 5.20
CA THR A 220 16.72 -8.15 3.91
C THR A 220 17.15 -9.10 2.80
N LEU A 221 18.40 -9.57 2.79
CA LEU A 221 18.85 -10.63 1.88
C LEU A 221 18.04 -11.90 2.08
N ALA A 222 17.97 -12.41 3.30
CA ALA A 222 17.24 -13.63 3.62
C ALA A 222 15.75 -13.52 3.23
N LEU A 223 15.12 -12.40 3.55
CA LEU A 223 13.72 -12.14 3.18
C LEU A 223 13.51 -12.02 1.67
N THR A 224 14.49 -11.47 0.94
CA THR A 224 14.43 -11.42 -0.53
C THR A 224 14.52 -12.83 -1.13
N LEU A 225 15.45 -13.64 -0.66
CA LEU A 225 15.63 -15.03 -1.11
C LEU A 225 14.40 -15.89 -0.76
N GLN A 226 13.88 -15.77 0.47
CA GLN A 226 12.64 -16.42 0.89
C GLN A 226 11.48 -16.04 -0.04
N THR A 227 11.27 -14.75 -0.24
CA THR A 227 10.16 -14.26 -1.07
C THR A 227 10.30 -14.74 -2.51
N TRP A 228 11.52 -14.70 -3.06
CA TRP A 228 11.80 -15.22 -4.40
C TRP A 228 11.53 -16.72 -4.49
N GLY A 229 12.09 -17.51 -3.56
CA GLY A 229 11.88 -18.97 -3.51
C GLY A 229 10.40 -19.36 -3.42
N LEU A 230 9.62 -18.68 -2.55
CA LEU A 230 8.18 -18.92 -2.43
C LEU A 230 7.42 -18.57 -3.73
N ASN A 231 7.81 -17.51 -4.43
CA ASN A 231 7.23 -17.17 -5.74
C ASN A 231 7.60 -18.19 -6.82
N GLU A 232 8.82 -18.76 -6.81
CA GLU A 232 9.19 -19.87 -7.71
C GLU A 232 8.36 -21.13 -7.41
N LEU A 233 8.14 -21.48 -6.13
CA LEU A 233 7.24 -22.58 -5.76
C LEU A 233 5.82 -22.35 -6.28
N ALA A 234 5.28 -21.16 -6.04
CA ALA A 234 3.95 -20.78 -6.50
C ALA A 234 3.82 -20.78 -8.04
N SER A 235 4.93 -20.61 -8.75
CA SER A 235 5.00 -20.68 -10.21
C SER A 235 5.22 -22.09 -10.77
N GLY A 236 5.38 -23.09 -9.92
CA GLY A 236 5.62 -24.47 -10.30
C GLY A 236 7.09 -24.77 -10.68
N SER A 237 8.05 -24.00 -10.14
CA SER A 237 9.49 -24.16 -10.41
C SER A 237 10.26 -24.55 -9.14
N PRO A 238 10.01 -25.72 -8.53
CA PRO A 238 10.64 -26.12 -7.27
C PRO A 238 12.17 -26.26 -7.38
N GLU A 239 12.67 -26.61 -8.55
CA GLU A 239 14.11 -26.74 -8.84
C GLU A 239 14.84 -25.38 -8.72
N LYS A 240 14.15 -24.27 -9.02
CA LYS A 240 14.67 -22.90 -8.85
C LYS A 240 14.46 -22.38 -7.45
N ALA A 241 13.39 -22.81 -6.79
CA ALA A 241 13.03 -22.39 -5.46
C ALA A 241 14.00 -22.95 -4.40
N GLN A 242 14.36 -24.22 -4.48
CA GLN A 242 15.10 -24.91 -3.43
C GLN A 242 16.43 -24.24 -3.06
N PRO A 243 17.32 -23.87 -4.01
CA PRO A 243 18.56 -23.18 -3.65
C PRO A 243 18.34 -21.86 -2.92
N LEU A 244 17.32 -21.10 -3.33
CA LEU A 244 16.97 -19.80 -2.73
C LEU A 244 16.48 -19.97 -1.29
N ILE A 245 15.62 -20.95 -1.06
CA ILE A 245 15.09 -21.30 0.25
C ILE A 245 16.20 -21.76 1.19
N ASP A 246 17.12 -22.58 0.71
CA ASP A 246 18.23 -23.08 1.51
C ASP A 246 19.23 -21.97 1.87
N GLU A 247 19.50 -21.05 0.93
CA GLU A 247 20.31 -19.86 1.20
C GLU A 247 19.61 -18.93 2.20
N ALA A 248 18.31 -18.69 2.06
CA ALA A 248 17.52 -17.89 2.99
C ALA A 248 17.57 -18.47 4.41
N ARG A 249 17.33 -19.80 4.53
CA ARG A 249 17.39 -20.54 5.79
C ARG A 249 18.76 -20.42 6.47
N THR A 250 19.83 -20.61 5.70
CA THR A 250 21.20 -20.50 6.18
C THR A 250 21.50 -19.07 6.66
N THR A 251 21.05 -18.07 5.89
CA THR A 251 21.24 -16.65 6.24
C THR A 251 20.51 -16.29 7.53
N TYR A 252 19.25 -16.74 7.71
CA TYR A 252 18.51 -16.52 8.97
C TYR A 252 19.20 -17.16 10.17
N ARG A 253 19.68 -18.42 10.04
CA ARG A 253 20.37 -19.13 11.14
C ARG A 253 21.71 -18.51 11.53
N ALA A 254 22.35 -17.81 10.60
CA ALA A 254 23.62 -17.13 10.85
C ALA A 254 23.47 -15.75 11.48
N MET A 255 22.24 -15.30 11.77
CA MET A 255 22.01 -14.03 12.45
C MET A 255 22.33 -14.11 13.94
N PRO A 256 22.80 -13.00 14.55
CA PRO A 256 23.08 -12.98 15.98
C PRO A 256 21.83 -13.24 16.83
N ASP A 257 21.97 -13.91 17.98
CA ASP A 257 20.86 -14.22 18.88
C ASP A 257 20.12 -12.98 19.40
N TRP A 258 20.83 -11.86 19.55
CA TRP A 258 20.25 -10.59 19.97
C TRP A 258 19.35 -9.91 18.90
N PHE A 259 19.33 -10.45 17.65
CA PHE A 259 18.52 -9.94 16.56
C PHE A 259 17.32 -10.86 16.31
N PRO A 260 16.18 -10.66 17.00
CA PRO A 260 15.06 -11.60 17.01
C PRO A 260 14.40 -11.79 15.65
N GLN A 261 14.57 -10.82 14.73
CA GLN A 261 14.02 -10.89 13.38
C GLN A 261 14.58 -12.11 12.60
N GLY A 262 15.80 -12.54 12.89
CA GLY A 262 16.37 -13.74 12.29
C GLY A 262 15.55 -14.98 12.59
N ARG A 263 15.19 -15.17 13.87
CA ARG A 263 14.34 -16.31 14.32
C ARG A 263 12.94 -16.20 13.74
N TRP A 264 12.31 -15.01 13.82
CA TRP A 264 10.97 -14.81 13.27
C TRP A 264 10.91 -15.06 11.78
N GLY A 265 11.92 -14.62 11.01
CA GLY A 265 12.01 -14.88 9.57
C GLY A 265 12.17 -16.37 9.26
N LEU A 266 12.95 -17.10 10.05
CA LEU A 266 13.08 -18.55 9.90
C LEU A 266 11.76 -19.27 10.19
N ASP A 267 11.09 -18.91 11.28
CA ASP A 267 9.79 -19.50 11.65
C ASP A 267 8.72 -19.21 10.60
N ASP A 268 8.73 -18.00 10.01
CA ASP A 268 7.83 -17.63 8.93
C ASP A 268 8.11 -18.40 7.64
N LEU A 269 9.39 -18.57 7.28
CA LEU A 269 9.81 -19.39 6.15
C LEU A 269 9.30 -20.84 6.30
N GLU A 270 9.56 -21.50 7.43
CA GLU A 270 9.16 -22.89 7.64
C GLU A 270 7.62 -23.04 7.66
N ARG A 271 6.91 -22.08 8.23
CA ARG A 271 5.43 -22.05 8.18
C ARG A 271 4.93 -21.89 6.75
N SER A 272 5.53 -20.99 5.97
CA SER A 272 5.15 -20.74 4.60
C SER A 272 5.37 -21.96 3.71
N LEU A 273 6.45 -22.71 3.93
CA LEU A 273 6.73 -23.97 3.21
C LEU A 273 5.68 -25.06 3.51
N GLY A 274 5.06 -25.06 4.69
CA GLY A 274 3.98 -25.97 5.03
C GLY A 274 2.75 -25.86 4.13
N TYR A 275 2.56 -24.73 3.44
CA TYR A 275 1.48 -24.56 2.45
C TYR A 275 1.78 -25.15 1.09
N PHE A 276 3.03 -25.60 0.83
CA PHE A 276 3.44 -26.22 -0.43
C PHE A 276 3.69 -27.73 -0.23
N PRO A 277 2.68 -28.58 -0.47
CA PRO A 277 2.86 -30.05 -0.32
C PRO A 277 3.93 -30.55 -1.29
N GLY A 278 4.98 -31.17 -0.75
CA GLY A 278 6.13 -31.70 -1.51
C GLY A 278 7.45 -30.95 -1.31
N SER A 279 7.45 -29.78 -0.69
CA SER A 279 8.70 -29.04 -0.39
C SER A 279 9.56 -29.69 0.71
N ASN A 280 8.97 -30.59 1.53
CA ASN A 280 9.65 -31.22 2.69
C ASN A 280 10.28 -32.60 2.41
N GLN A 281 10.35 -33.07 1.14
CA GLN A 281 10.76 -34.46 0.87
C GLN A 281 12.27 -34.71 0.84
N LYS A 282 13.16 -33.73 1.10
CA LYS A 282 14.63 -33.93 1.01
C LYS A 282 15.43 -33.69 2.29
N THR A 283 14.81 -33.61 3.45
CA THR A 283 15.52 -33.45 4.73
C THR A 283 15.34 -34.67 5.65
N ARG A 284 15.57 -35.88 5.11
CA ARG A 284 15.84 -37.10 5.91
C ARG A 284 17.12 -37.74 5.44
#